data_39b52a0a0dc460a489fcfa1294eac120
#
_entry.id   39b52a0a0dc460a489fcfa1294eac120
#
_cell.length_a   1.000
_cell.length_b   1.000
_cell.length_c   1.000
_cell.angle_alpha   90.00
_cell.angle_beta   90.00
_cell.angle_gamma   90.00
#
_symmetry.space_group_name_H-M   'P 1'
#
loop_
_entity.id
_entity.type
_entity.pdbx_description
1 polymer ?
#
loop_
_entity_poly.entity_id
_entity_poly.type
_entity_poly.pdbx_seq_one_letter_code
_entity_poly.pdbx_strand_id
1 'polypeptide(L)'
;AVDALKGVDLTVQPGEVIGLIGPSGSGKSTLLKCLGAVTEPTAGRIALSGETVYDGGWRNLDPRALRRDRIGFVFQAPYLIPFLDVTDNVALPLLLAGRSNRDARQRARELLAALDVEHRAQAAVAQLSGGEQQRVAIARALANQPPIILADEPTAPLDSERALAVVRILNRMAQQYQTAIIVVTHDEKIIPTFKRLYHIRDGRTYEEAGEGREFG
;
A
#
# COMPACT_ATOMS: atom_id res chain seq x y z
N ALA A 1 -18.51 -21.40 -10.39
CA ALA A 1 -17.76 -20.31 -9.74
C ALA A 1 -16.55 -20.95 -9.02
N VAL A 2 -15.39 -20.36 -9.11
CA VAL A 2 -14.20 -20.81 -8.36
C VAL A 2 -14.07 -19.92 -7.14
N ASP A 3 -14.09 -20.52 -5.95
CA ASP A 3 -13.85 -19.80 -4.70
C ASP A 3 -12.38 -19.45 -4.60
N ALA A 4 -12.06 -18.18 -4.84
CA ALA A 4 -10.69 -17.68 -4.79
C ALA A 4 -10.16 -17.55 -3.34
N LEU A 5 -11.05 -17.26 -2.38
CA LEU A 5 -10.76 -17.17 -0.94
C LEU A 5 -11.68 -18.13 -0.19
N LYS A 6 -11.13 -18.93 0.73
CA LYS A 6 -11.83 -20.02 1.45
C LYS A 6 -11.65 -19.95 2.97
N GLY A 7 -11.62 -18.79 3.52
CA GLY A 7 -11.33 -18.55 4.92
C GLY A 7 -9.96 -17.90 5.07
N VAL A 8 -9.97 -16.58 5.06
CA VAL A 8 -8.78 -15.74 5.26
C VAL A 8 -8.91 -15.04 6.59
N ASP A 9 -7.97 -15.31 7.49
CA ASP A 9 -7.79 -14.57 8.74
C ASP A 9 -6.46 -13.84 8.67
N LEU A 10 -6.49 -12.53 8.84
CA LEU A 10 -5.32 -11.68 8.74
C LEU A 10 -5.49 -10.46 9.65
N THR A 11 -4.49 -10.19 10.45
CA THR A 11 -4.43 -8.99 11.31
C THR A 11 -3.12 -8.26 11.11
N VAL A 12 -3.19 -6.92 11.05
CA VAL A 12 -2.01 -6.06 10.96
C VAL A 12 -2.17 -4.93 11.97
N GLN A 13 -1.12 -4.66 12.73
CA GLN A 13 -1.14 -3.59 13.73
C GLN A 13 -0.75 -2.24 13.10
N PRO A 14 -1.23 -1.10 13.66
CA PRO A 14 -0.72 0.21 13.28
C PRO A 14 0.82 0.27 13.37
N GLY A 15 1.47 0.82 12.36
CA GLY A 15 2.92 0.91 12.31
C GLY A 15 3.65 -0.37 11.87
N GLU A 16 2.91 -1.44 11.56
CA GLU A 16 3.47 -2.72 11.15
C GLU A 16 3.49 -2.87 9.62
N VAL A 17 4.54 -3.53 9.12
CA VAL A 17 4.64 -3.98 7.72
C VAL A 17 4.69 -5.49 7.70
N ILE A 18 3.74 -6.12 7.02
CA ILE A 18 3.70 -7.58 6.85
C ILE A 18 3.88 -7.97 5.38
N GLY A 19 4.45 -9.15 5.17
CA GLY A 19 4.50 -9.78 3.85
C GLY A 19 3.30 -10.72 3.64
N LEU A 20 2.67 -10.65 2.47
CA LEU A 20 1.67 -11.61 2.01
C LEU A 20 2.25 -12.35 0.80
N ILE A 21 2.60 -13.62 0.98
CA ILE A 21 3.28 -14.44 0.00
C ILE A 21 2.47 -15.67 -0.40
N GLY A 22 2.77 -16.25 -1.53
CA GLY A 22 2.09 -17.46 -2.03
C GLY A 22 2.22 -17.61 -3.54
N PRO A 23 1.92 -18.79 -4.08
CA PRO A 23 2.04 -19.07 -5.51
C PRO A 23 1.09 -18.22 -6.35
N SER A 24 1.33 -18.17 -7.66
CA SER A 24 0.40 -17.54 -8.60
C SER A 24 -0.98 -18.23 -8.52
N GLY A 25 -2.05 -17.44 -8.59
CA GLY A 25 -3.42 -17.96 -8.50
C GLY A 25 -3.90 -18.30 -7.09
N SER A 26 -3.10 -18.14 -6.04
CA SER A 26 -3.48 -18.49 -4.66
C SER A 26 -4.56 -17.58 -4.03
N GLY A 27 -4.91 -16.46 -4.65
CA GLY A 27 -5.93 -15.53 -4.15
C GLY A 27 -5.39 -14.19 -3.65
N LYS A 28 -4.06 -13.92 -3.68
CA LYS A 28 -3.44 -12.65 -3.19
C LYS A 28 -4.10 -11.41 -3.77
N SER A 29 -4.20 -11.31 -5.09
CA SER A 29 -4.80 -10.15 -5.76
C SER A 29 -6.29 -10.03 -5.47
N THR A 30 -7.00 -11.14 -5.29
CA THR A 30 -8.41 -11.13 -4.88
C THR A 30 -8.55 -10.60 -3.45
N LEU A 31 -7.69 -11.05 -2.54
CA LEU A 31 -7.66 -10.55 -1.16
C LEU A 31 -7.37 -9.05 -1.12
N LEU A 32 -6.33 -8.57 -1.85
CA LEU A 32 -6.04 -7.13 -1.93
C LEU A 32 -7.22 -6.33 -2.49
N LYS A 33 -7.93 -6.83 -3.51
CA LYS A 33 -9.12 -6.17 -4.06
C LYS A 33 -10.27 -6.10 -3.05
N CYS A 34 -10.46 -7.15 -2.25
CA CYS A 34 -11.46 -7.16 -1.18
C CYS A 34 -11.08 -6.17 -0.06
N LEU A 35 -9.86 -6.24 0.46
CA LEU A 35 -9.35 -5.31 1.47
C LEU A 35 -9.36 -3.86 0.98
N GLY A 36 -9.07 -3.69 -0.31
CA GLY A 36 -9.07 -2.40 -1.01
C GLY A 36 -10.46 -1.87 -1.37
N ALA A 37 -11.54 -2.54 -0.98
CA ALA A 37 -12.91 -2.19 -1.34
C ALA A 37 -13.13 -2.01 -2.86
N VAL A 38 -12.33 -2.69 -3.69
CA VAL A 38 -12.47 -2.73 -5.16
C VAL A 38 -13.47 -3.80 -5.58
N THR A 39 -13.45 -4.93 -4.87
CA THR A 39 -14.36 -6.06 -5.08
C THR A 39 -15.05 -6.34 -3.75
N GLU A 40 -16.37 -6.53 -3.80
CA GLU A 40 -17.14 -6.92 -2.64
C GLU A 40 -16.87 -8.40 -2.31
N PRO A 41 -16.50 -8.73 -1.05
CA PRO A 41 -16.38 -10.11 -0.63
C PRO A 41 -17.75 -10.82 -0.68
N THR A 42 -17.76 -12.12 -0.94
CA THR A 42 -19.00 -12.92 -0.89
C THR A 42 -19.51 -13.09 0.53
N ALA A 43 -18.60 -13.18 1.51
CA ALA A 43 -18.90 -13.32 2.93
C ALA A 43 -17.68 -12.90 3.78
N GLY A 44 -17.84 -12.82 5.08
CA GLY A 44 -16.79 -12.50 6.04
C GLY A 44 -16.91 -11.09 6.60
N ARG A 45 -15.87 -10.68 7.32
CA ARG A 45 -15.81 -9.36 7.99
C ARG A 45 -14.47 -8.69 7.72
N ILE A 46 -14.51 -7.37 7.45
CA ILE A 46 -13.32 -6.50 7.38
C ILE A 46 -13.49 -5.41 8.41
N ALA A 47 -12.45 -5.19 9.23
CA ALA A 47 -12.37 -4.09 10.16
C ALA A 47 -11.11 -3.26 9.89
N LEU A 48 -11.24 -1.92 9.96
CA LEU A 48 -10.14 -0.97 9.84
C LEU A 48 -10.13 -0.09 11.10
N SER A 49 -9.00 -0.04 11.80
CA SER A 49 -8.84 0.72 13.05
C SER A 49 -9.94 0.41 14.09
N GLY A 50 -10.29 -0.88 14.23
CA GLY A 50 -11.33 -1.33 15.16
C GLY A 50 -12.77 -1.14 14.69
N GLU A 51 -13.00 -0.42 13.60
CA GLU A 51 -14.32 -0.24 13.01
C GLU A 51 -14.61 -1.32 11.96
N THR A 52 -15.75 -2.01 12.06
CA THR A 52 -16.20 -2.95 11.04
C THR A 52 -16.72 -2.18 9.81
N VAL A 53 -16.00 -2.29 8.69
CA VAL A 53 -16.35 -1.62 7.43
C VAL A 53 -17.14 -2.54 6.49
N TYR A 54 -16.95 -3.86 6.61
CA TYR A 54 -17.69 -4.87 5.87
C TYR A 54 -18.08 -6.05 6.78
N ASP A 55 -19.32 -6.54 6.64
CA ASP A 55 -19.82 -7.73 7.31
C ASP A 55 -21.10 -8.22 6.59
N GLY A 56 -20.92 -9.05 5.58
CA GLY A 56 -21.98 -9.45 4.65
C GLY A 56 -22.56 -8.30 3.81
N GLY A 57 -21.84 -7.17 3.75
CA GLY A 57 -22.17 -5.93 3.04
C GLY A 57 -21.39 -4.74 3.62
N TRP A 58 -21.22 -3.68 2.83
CA TRP A 58 -20.57 -2.46 3.29
C TRP A 58 -21.42 -1.75 4.36
N ARG A 59 -20.85 -1.49 5.53
CA ARG A 59 -21.56 -0.93 6.70
C ARG A 59 -21.75 0.58 6.58
N ASN A 60 -22.84 1.03 5.91
CA ASN A 60 -23.19 2.45 5.72
C ASN A 60 -22.05 3.32 5.15
N LEU A 61 -21.14 2.70 4.39
CA LEU A 61 -19.97 3.34 3.80
C LEU A 61 -20.03 3.24 2.28
N ASP A 62 -19.75 4.35 1.60
CA ASP A 62 -19.44 4.31 0.17
C ASP A 62 -18.04 3.71 -0.03
N PRO A 63 -17.89 2.58 -0.74
CA PRO A 63 -16.58 1.98 -1.02
C PRO A 63 -15.61 2.94 -1.70
N ARG A 64 -16.10 3.94 -2.46
CA ARG A 64 -15.26 4.96 -3.10
C ARG A 64 -14.67 5.93 -2.07
N ALA A 65 -15.50 6.38 -1.12
CA ALA A 65 -15.05 7.22 -0.01
C ALA A 65 -14.06 6.45 0.88
N LEU A 66 -14.33 5.17 1.18
CA LEU A 66 -13.43 4.31 1.93
C LEU A 66 -12.05 4.21 1.27
N ARG A 67 -12.00 3.97 -0.06
CA ARG A 67 -10.74 3.94 -0.82
C ARG A 67 -10.02 5.28 -0.81
N ARG A 68 -10.76 6.38 -1.00
CA ARG A 68 -10.18 7.72 -1.06
C ARG A 68 -9.55 8.13 0.28
N ASP A 69 -10.23 7.84 1.38
CA ASP A 69 -9.92 8.44 2.67
C ASP A 69 -9.13 7.49 3.61
N ARG A 70 -9.30 6.17 3.45
CA ARG A 70 -8.80 5.19 4.43
C ARG A 70 -7.89 4.10 3.86
N ILE A 71 -7.68 4.05 2.54
CA ILE A 71 -6.86 3.00 1.93
C ILE A 71 -5.86 3.63 0.96
N GLY A 72 -4.58 3.44 1.24
CA GLY A 72 -3.50 3.77 0.31
C GLY A 72 -3.18 2.58 -0.60
N PHE A 73 -2.81 2.86 -1.85
CA PHE A 73 -2.38 1.83 -2.80
C PHE A 73 -0.99 2.15 -3.36
N VAL A 74 -0.13 1.13 -3.34
CA VAL A 74 1.16 1.14 -4.02
C VAL A 74 1.17 -0.06 -4.96
N PHE A 75 1.37 0.16 -6.25
CA PHE A 75 1.36 -0.88 -7.27
C PHE A 75 2.77 -1.16 -7.80
N GLN A 76 2.94 -2.30 -8.46
CA GLN A 76 4.14 -2.65 -9.19
C GLN A 76 4.54 -1.57 -10.18
N ALA A 77 3.61 -1.12 -11.04
CA ALA A 77 3.78 0.09 -11.83
C ALA A 77 3.26 1.29 -11.00
N PRO A 78 4.03 2.39 -10.89
CA PRO A 78 3.66 3.53 -10.05
C PRO A 78 2.35 4.22 -10.44
N TYR A 79 1.90 4.07 -11.68
CA TYR A 79 0.70 4.69 -12.24
C TYR A 79 0.58 6.18 -11.90
N LEU A 80 1.70 6.91 -12.04
CA LEU A 80 1.68 8.37 -11.90
C LEU A 80 0.98 8.98 -13.12
N ILE A 81 0.26 10.06 -12.90
CA ILE A 81 -0.47 10.76 -13.95
C ILE A 81 0.52 11.61 -14.76
N PRO A 82 0.76 11.29 -16.05
CA PRO A 82 1.90 11.82 -16.80
C PRO A 82 1.82 13.32 -17.10
N PHE A 83 0.63 13.91 -17.10
CA PHE A 83 0.40 15.33 -17.34
C PHE A 83 0.37 16.21 -16.08
N LEU A 84 0.54 15.60 -14.90
CA LEU A 84 0.73 16.29 -13.62
C LEU A 84 2.21 16.29 -13.24
N ASP A 85 2.64 17.35 -12.57
CA ASP A 85 3.95 17.34 -11.90
C ASP A 85 3.95 16.39 -10.69
N VAL A 86 5.12 16.17 -10.09
CA VAL A 86 5.31 15.28 -8.94
C VAL A 86 4.46 15.73 -7.74
N THR A 87 4.44 17.04 -7.44
CA THR A 87 3.64 17.58 -6.33
C THR A 87 2.16 17.34 -6.56
N ASP A 88 1.66 17.59 -7.76
CA ASP A 88 0.25 17.43 -8.09
C ASP A 88 -0.19 15.96 -8.10
N ASN A 89 0.70 15.03 -8.50
CA ASN A 89 0.44 13.60 -8.36
C ASN A 89 0.18 13.21 -6.90
N VAL A 90 0.96 13.74 -5.96
CA VAL A 90 0.80 13.44 -4.52
C VAL A 90 -0.36 14.21 -3.90
N ALA A 91 -0.62 15.45 -4.36
CA ALA A 91 -1.72 16.29 -3.86
C ALA A 91 -3.11 15.80 -4.30
N LEU A 92 -3.21 15.09 -5.43
CA LEU A 92 -4.47 14.70 -6.04
C LEU A 92 -5.44 13.98 -5.08
N PRO A 93 -5.06 12.97 -4.29
CA PRO A 93 -5.97 12.33 -3.33
C PRO A 93 -6.54 13.31 -2.31
N LEU A 94 -5.75 14.28 -1.88
CA LEU A 94 -6.17 15.32 -0.92
C LEU A 94 -7.20 16.28 -1.55
N LEU A 95 -6.98 16.67 -2.81
CA LEU A 95 -7.93 17.49 -3.56
C LEU A 95 -9.25 16.76 -3.76
N LEU A 96 -9.22 15.48 -4.10
CA LEU A 96 -10.41 14.63 -4.22
C LEU A 96 -11.13 14.42 -2.88
N ALA A 97 -10.42 14.53 -1.76
CA ALA A 97 -10.99 14.54 -0.41
C ALA A 97 -11.50 15.93 0.03
N GLY A 98 -11.49 16.94 -0.87
CA GLY A 98 -12.02 18.28 -0.61
C GLY A 98 -11.06 19.23 0.11
N ARG A 99 -9.77 18.90 0.23
CA ARG A 99 -8.76 19.82 0.78
C ARG A 99 -8.50 20.99 -0.14
N SER A 100 -8.13 22.13 0.42
CA SER A 100 -7.73 23.30 -0.38
C SER A 100 -6.47 22.97 -1.19
N ASN A 101 -6.31 23.61 -2.36
CA ASN A 101 -5.12 23.42 -3.19
C ASN A 101 -3.82 23.74 -2.42
N ARG A 102 -3.84 24.81 -1.61
CA ARG A 102 -2.71 25.20 -0.79
C ARG A 102 -2.32 24.11 0.20
N ASP A 103 -3.27 23.59 0.97
CA ASP A 103 -3.01 22.59 2.00
C ASP A 103 -2.60 21.25 1.38
N ALA A 104 -3.24 20.87 0.27
CA ALA A 104 -2.90 19.66 -0.47
C ALA A 104 -1.46 19.69 -1.01
N ARG A 105 -1.04 20.78 -1.64
CA ARG A 105 0.33 20.93 -2.16
C ARG A 105 1.35 21.08 -1.04
N GLN A 106 1.01 21.72 0.07
CA GLN A 106 1.90 21.77 1.25
C GLN A 106 2.12 20.37 1.80
N ARG A 107 1.06 19.61 2.04
CA ARG A 107 1.16 18.23 2.52
C ARG A 107 1.92 17.33 1.55
N ALA A 108 1.70 17.49 0.25
CA ALA A 108 2.44 16.76 -0.77
C ALA A 108 3.96 16.99 -0.66
N ARG A 109 4.41 18.24 -0.50
CA ARG A 109 5.83 18.56 -0.34
C ARG A 109 6.43 17.96 0.94
N GLU A 110 5.70 18.01 2.05
CA GLU A 110 6.14 17.37 3.30
C GLU A 110 6.39 15.87 3.12
N LEU A 111 5.49 15.17 2.39
CA LEU A 111 5.64 13.75 2.08
C LEU A 111 6.79 13.49 1.11
N LEU A 112 6.96 14.34 0.10
CA LEU A 112 8.08 14.23 -0.84
C LEU A 112 9.44 14.43 -0.13
N ALA A 113 9.51 15.37 0.83
CA ALA A 113 10.69 15.57 1.67
C ALA A 113 10.96 14.34 2.56
N ALA A 114 9.94 13.79 3.23
CA ALA A 114 10.05 12.59 4.06
C ALA A 114 10.52 11.34 3.27
N LEU A 115 10.32 11.36 1.95
CA LEU A 115 10.68 10.28 1.03
C LEU A 115 11.93 10.58 0.19
N ASP A 116 12.67 11.64 0.53
CA ASP A 116 13.91 12.03 -0.13
C ASP A 116 13.77 12.27 -1.65
N VAL A 117 12.62 12.85 -2.07
CA VAL A 117 12.30 13.12 -3.49
C VAL A 117 11.76 14.54 -3.72
N GLU A 118 11.84 15.42 -2.72
CA GLU A 118 11.37 16.81 -2.83
C GLU A 118 12.08 17.61 -3.94
N HIS A 119 13.35 17.31 -4.21
CA HIS A 119 14.12 17.92 -5.29
C HIS A 119 13.50 17.72 -6.68
N ARG A 120 12.54 16.79 -6.81
CA ARG A 120 11.76 16.51 -8.02
C ARG A 120 10.34 17.09 -7.99
N ALA A 121 9.99 17.89 -7.00
CA ALA A 121 8.61 18.35 -6.77
C ALA A 121 7.92 18.97 -7.99
N GLN A 122 8.65 19.65 -8.86
CA GLN A 122 8.14 20.29 -10.07
C GLN A 122 8.48 19.52 -11.37
N ALA A 123 9.12 18.37 -11.26
CA ALA A 123 9.50 17.57 -12.42
C ALA A 123 8.28 16.91 -13.08
N ALA A 124 8.34 16.73 -14.38
CA ALA A 124 7.42 15.85 -15.09
C ALA A 124 7.72 14.38 -14.76
N VAL A 125 6.69 13.53 -14.71
CA VAL A 125 6.84 12.10 -14.40
C VAL A 125 7.87 11.39 -15.29
N ALA A 126 7.94 11.76 -16.57
CA ALA A 126 8.89 11.19 -17.52
C ALA A 126 10.38 11.48 -17.22
N GLN A 127 10.66 12.44 -16.34
CA GLN A 127 12.03 12.82 -15.93
C GLN A 127 12.50 12.05 -14.69
N LEU A 128 11.65 11.20 -14.10
CA LEU A 128 11.94 10.46 -12.88
C LEU A 128 12.54 9.09 -13.21
N SER A 129 13.54 8.68 -12.44
CA SER A 129 13.99 7.30 -12.38
C SER A 129 12.88 6.39 -11.80
N GLY A 130 12.94 5.08 -12.05
CA GLY A 130 11.96 4.13 -11.50
C GLY A 130 11.85 4.18 -9.97
N GLY A 131 12.98 4.34 -9.26
CA GLY A 131 12.98 4.48 -7.80
C GLY A 131 12.36 5.80 -7.33
N GLU A 132 12.57 6.92 -8.05
CA GLU A 132 11.90 8.19 -7.75
C GLU A 132 10.39 8.08 -7.98
N GLN A 133 9.96 7.47 -9.09
CA GLN A 133 8.54 7.22 -9.36
C GLN A 133 7.87 6.38 -8.27
N GLN A 134 8.57 5.36 -7.77
CA GLN A 134 8.04 4.52 -6.69
C GLN A 134 7.92 5.30 -5.38
N ARG A 135 8.90 6.14 -5.03
CA ARG A 135 8.81 7.02 -3.86
C ARG A 135 7.65 8.02 -3.97
N VAL A 136 7.42 8.58 -5.14
CA VAL A 136 6.25 9.46 -5.41
C VAL A 136 4.94 8.69 -5.26
N ALA A 137 4.86 7.44 -5.73
CA ALA A 137 3.68 6.60 -5.56
C ALA A 137 3.41 6.28 -4.07
N ILE A 138 4.46 6.04 -3.27
CA ILE A 138 4.34 5.86 -1.82
C ILE A 138 3.86 7.16 -1.15
N ALA A 139 4.41 8.33 -1.53
CA ALA A 139 3.96 9.63 -1.04
C ALA A 139 2.46 9.83 -1.32
N ARG A 140 2.03 9.53 -2.54
CA ARG A 140 0.62 9.61 -2.93
C ARG A 140 -0.27 8.68 -2.10
N ALA A 141 0.18 7.46 -1.83
CA ALA A 141 -0.55 6.50 -1.01
C ALA A 141 -0.73 6.99 0.44
N LEU A 142 0.23 7.75 0.98
CA LEU A 142 0.22 8.32 2.33
C LEU A 142 -0.54 9.66 2.43
N ALA A 143 -0.95 10.26 1.33
CA ALA A 143 -1.46 11.63 1.30
C ALA A 143 -2.58 11.87 2.30
N ASN A 144 -3.62 11.04 2.30
CA ASN A 144 -4.76 11.14 3.21
C ASN A 144 -4.52 10.48 4.59
N GLN A 145 -3.29 10.12 4.95
CA GLN A 145 -2.94 9.42 6.19
C GLN A 145 -3.82 8.17 6.43
N PRO A 146 -3.86 7.25 5.47
CA PRO A 146 -4.74 6.11 5.58
C PRO A 146 -4.26 5.17 6.70
N PRO A 147 -5.19 4.53 7.44
CA PRO A 147 -4.84 3.52 8.43
C PRO A 147 -4.20 2.27 7.83
N ILE A 148 -4.40 2.02 6.53
CA ILE A 148 -3.82 0.89 5.81
C ILE A 148 -3.30 1.28 4.44
N ILE A 149 -2.14 0.70 4.06
CA ILE A 149 -1.61 0.71 2.70
C ILE A 149 -1.54 -0.73 2.19
N LEU A 150 -2.03 -0.92 0.98
CA LEU A 150 -1.96 -2.17 0.24
C LEU A 150 -0.92 -2.02 -0.88
N ALA A 151 0.18 -2.75 -0.78
CA ALA A 151 1.28 -2.71 -1.73
C ALA A 151 1.32 -4.03 -2.53
N ASP A 152 1.07 -3.95 -3.83
CA ASP A 152 1.08 -5.10 -4.75
C ASP A 152 2.37 -5.10 -5.56
N GLU A 153 3.29 -6.00 -5.23
CA GLU A 153 4.62 -6.16 -5.87
C GLU A 153 5.40 -4.84 -5.99
N PRO A 154 5.55 -4.05 -4.93
CA PRO A 154 6.09 -2.68 -5.02
C PRO A 154 7.56 -2.61 -5.43
N THR A 155 8.26 -3.74 -5.44
CA THR A 155 9.70 -3.86 -5.74
C THR A 155 10.01 -4.60 -7.03
N ALA A 156 9.01 -5.22 -7.67
CA ALA A 156 9.23 -6.11 -8.82
C ALA A 156 10.06 -5.51 -9.99
N PRO A 157 9.94 -4.21 -10.34
CA PRO A 157 10.73 -3.62 -11.42
C PRO A 157 12.15 -3.18 -10.97
N LEU A 158 12.53 -3.43 -9.71
CA LEU A 158 13.75 -2.87 -9.11
C LEU A 158 14.85 -3.93 -8.94
N ASP A 159 16.10 -3.48 -9.02
CA ASP A 159 17.24 -4.28 -8.58
C ASP A 159 17.22 -4.46 -7.05
N SER A 160 18.09 -5.36 -6.54
CA SER A 160 18.08 -5.74 -5.11
C SER A 160 18.29 -4.56 -4.16
N GLU A 161 19.20 -3.64 -4.48
CA GLU A 161 19.52 -2.51 -3.62
C GLU A 161 18.33 -1.55 -3.53
N ARG A 162 17.72 -1.22 -4.67
CA ARG A 162 16.53 -0.36 -4.74
C ARG A 162 15.30 -1.01 -4.11
N ALA A 163 15.14 -2.32 -4.26
CA ALA A 163 14.07 -3.08 -3.62
C ALA A 163 14.15 -2.98 -2.10
N LEU A 164 15.32 -3.22 -1.52
CA LEU A 164 15.57 -3.07 -0.08
C LEU A 164 15.37 -1.62 0.40
N ALA A 165 15.78 -0.63 -0.40
CA ALA A 165 15.54 0.78 -0.09
C ALA A 165 14.04 1.09 0.00
N VAL A 166 13.21 0.56 -0.92
CA VAL A 166 11.75 0.71 -0.87
C VAL A 166 11.17 0.08 0.39
N VAL A 167 11.61 -1.11 0.78
CA VAL A 167 11.11 -1.77 2.01
C VAL A 167 11.50 -0.98 3.26
N ARG A 168 12.73 -0.44 3.34
CA ARG A 168 13.14 0.45 4.44
C ARG A 168 12.24 1.69 4.52
N ILE A 169 11.92 2.29 3.37
CA ILE A 169 11.00 3.42 3.29
C ILE A 169 9.61 3.02 3.81
N LEU A 170 9.06 1.88 3.37
CA LEU A 170 7.75 1.41 3.84
C LEU A 170 7.74 1.20 5.36
N ASN A 171 8.78 0.57 5.94
CA ASN A 171 8.90 0.39 7.39
C ASN A 171 8.98 1.73 8.13
N ARG A 172 9.82 2.68 7.66
CA ARG A 172 9.93 4.03 8.23
C ARG A 172 8.57 4.75 8.20
N MET A 173 7.88 4.71 7.07
CA MET A 173 6.58 5.37 6.90
C MET A 173 5.48 4.73 7.73
N ALA A 174 5.46 3.39 7.83
CA ALA A 174 4.52 2.68 8.69
C ALA A 174 4.64 3.16 10.13
N GLN A 175 5.84 3.19 10.68
CA GLN A 175 6.11 3.63 12.05
C GLN A 175 5.82 5.13 12.24
N GLN A 176 6.27 5.99 11.33
CA GLN A 176 6.10 7.43 11.43
C GLN A 176 4.63 7.87 11.39
N TYR A 177 3.84 7.24 10.52
CA TYR A 177 2.43 7.61 10.32
C TYR A 177 1.45 6.65 11.00
N GLN A 178 1.95 5.64 11.74
CA GLN A 178 1.14 4.61 12.40
C GLN A 178 0.15 3.95 11.43
N THR A 179 0.57 3.75 10.19
CA THR A 179 -0.21 3.07 9.16
C THR A 179 0.19 1.60 9.07
N ALA A 180 -0.77 0.69 8.96
CA ALA A 180 -0.52 -0.72 8.67
C ALA A 180 -0.18 -0.88 7.19
N ILE A 181 0.81 -1.71 6.84
CA ILE A 181 1.17 -1.95 5.43
C ILE A 181 1.17 -3.46 5.15
N ILE A 182 0.41 -3.87 4.13
CA ILE A 182 0.42 -5.23 3.60
C ILE A 182 1.17 -5.20 2.27
N VAL A 183 2.29 -5.94 2.19
CA VAL A 183 3.10 -6.06 0.98
C VAL A 183 2.88 -7.43 0.37
N VAL A 184 2.23 -7.51 -0.77
CA VAL A 184 2.20 -8.72 -1.58
C VAL A 184 3.49 -8.79 -2.37
N THR A 185 4.21 -9.90 -2.26
CA THR A 185 5.44 -10.10 -3.00
C THR A 185 5.76 -11.58 -3.20
N HIS A 186 6.56 -11.86 -4.21
CA HIS A 186 7.26 -13.13 -4.42
C HIS A 186 8.78 -12.92 -4.50
N ASP A 187 9.27 -11.72 -4.22
CA ASP A 187 10.69 -11.37 -4.28
C ASP A 187 11.42 -11.91 -3.04
N GLU A 188 12.17 -13.00 -3.23
CA GLU A 188 12.95 -13.66 -2.19
C GLU A 188 13.98 -12.73 -1.50
N LYS A 189 14.34 -11.61 -2.15
CA LYS A 189 15.30 -10.64 -1.60
C LYS A 189 14.71 -9.82 -0.46
N ILE A 190 13.41 -9.52 -0.50
CA ILE A 190 12.76 -8.70 0.51
C ILE A 190 11.98 -9.54 1.54
N ILE A 191 11.62 -10.78 1.24
CA ILE A 191 10.91 -11.67 2.17
C ILE A 191 11.59 -11.74 3.54
N PRO A 192 12.92 -11.91 3.65
CA PRO A 192 13.60 -11.96 4.96
C PRO A 192 13.52 -10.67 5.78
N THR A 193 13.11 -9.54 5.19
CA THR A 193 12.96 -8.28 5.91
C THR A 193 11.70 -8.20 6.77
N PHE A 194 10.68 -8.98 6.46
CA PHE A 194 9.42 -8.96 7.20
C PHE A 194 9.56 -9.68 8.54
N LYS A 195 8.98 -9.11 9.59
CA LYS A 195 8.88 -9.74 10.92
C LYS A 195 7.71 -10.71 11.02
N ARG A 196 6.69 -10.52 10.17
CA ARG A 196 5.51 -11.39 10.06
C ARG A 196 5.17 -11.60 8.62
N LEU A 197 4.85 -12.84 8.29
CA LEU A 197 4.46 -13.28 6.96
C LEU A 197 3.11 -13.98 7.03
N TYR A 198 2.29 -13.75 6.04
CA TYR A 198 1.11 -14.54 5.78
C TYR A 198 1.29 -15.28 4.46
N HIS A 199 1.23 -16.59 4.53
CA HIS A 199 1.19 -17.44 3.35
C HIS A 199 -0.26 -17.62 2.92
N ILE A 200 -0.56 -17.34 1.65
CA ILE A 200 -1.86 -17.70 1.08
C ILE A 200 -1.68 -18.91 0.15
N ARG A 201 -2.38 -19.98 0.46
CA ARG A 201 -2.41 -21.21 -0.34
C ARG A 201 -3.85 -21.72 -0.41
N ASP A 202 -4.29 -22.06 -1.60
CA ASP A 202 -5.64 -22.58 -1.86
C ASP A 202 -6.77 -21.72 -1.24
N GLY A 203 -6.58 -20.40 -1.23
CA GLY A 203 -7.54 -19.43 -0.70
C GLY A 203 -7.60 -19.32 0.83
N ARG A 204 -6.63 -19.89 1.56
CA ARG A 204 -6.50 -19.79 3.03
C ARG A 204 -5.19 -19.12 3.40
N THR A 205 -5.16 -18.45 4.55
CA THR A 205 -3.96 -17.82 5.10
C THR A 205 -3.38 -18.61 6.25
N TYR A 206 -2.05 -18.59 6.33
CA TYR A 206 -1.25 -19.17 7.42
C TYR A 206 -0.24 -18.13 7.84
N GLU A 207 -0.20 -17.80 9.12
CA GLU A 207 0.76 -16.84 9.68
C GLU A 207 2.07 -17.55 10.01
N GLU A 208 3.19 -16.89 9.73
CA GLU A 208 4.53 -17.33 10.06
C GLU A 208 5.34 -16.15 10.62
N ALA A 209 6.15 -16.42 11.64
CA ALA A 209 7.13 -15.46 12.10
C ALA A 209 8.24 -15.33 11.06
N GLY A 210 8.45 -14.12 10.56
CA GLY A 210 9.52 -13.82 9.62
C GLY A 210 10.84 -13.52 10.32
N GLU A 211 11.93 -13.45 9.55
CA GLU A 211 13.28 -13.24 10.09
C GLU A 211 13.50 -11.80 10.58
N GLY A 212 12.83 -10.82 9.98
CA GLY A 212 12.96 -9.41 10.33
C GLY A 212 14.37 -8.86 10.12
N ARG A 213 15.11 -9.36 9.12
CA ARG A 213 16.49 -8.95 8.85
C ARG A 213 16.55 -7.47 8.49
N GLU A 214 17.42 -6.75 9.18
CA GLU A 214 17.83 -5.40 8.80
C GLU A 214 19.04 -5.52 7.88
N PHE A 215 18.88 -5.13 6.64
CA PHE A 215 19.99 -4.98 5.71
C PHE A 215 20.52 -3.54 5.83
N GLY A 216 21.75 -3.42 6.28
CA GLY A 216 22.48 -2.16 6.48
C GLY A 216 22.66 -1.34 5.19
#